data_cb250d5df026f44fb834d3418e5a9ad6
#
_entry.id   cb250d5df026f44fb834d3418e5a9ad6
#
_cell.length_a   1.000
_cell.length_b   1.000
_cell.length_c   1.000
_cell.angle_alpha   90.00
_cell.angle_beta   90.00
_cell.angle_gamma   90.00
#
_symmetry.space_group_name_H-M   'P 1'
#
loop_
_entity.id
_entity.type
_entity.pdbx_description
1 polymer ?
#
loop_
_entity_poly.entity_id
_entity_poly.type
_entity_poly.pdbx_seq_one_letter_code
_entity_poly.pdbx_strand_id
1 'polypeptide(L)'
;MKRLARAAIVAAPMLALGATGASADQFLRMVSGPSGGSWYPLGAKIMQVMQDNIDGVATSNTSGGGISNVKAVGGGDAEIGWTYAHTAANGYNAAGKFDKAVKDVAYFATLYPSTFQVAVPRDSAINSFEDMTSANISPGKTGWTGTAFAESIIKAYGFSFDDIKNNGGTVHHVSYTESVALMKDGHIDVFMAATSMPQASFIELNHSPGLRFIGVPEPKLTEIINANPGYIRGTITPAAYEGVSEDIPTLGIVTSMIVNKDLPDDLVYNMLGVFWDNHASFVEVKKVWNAVTLENALNGASVPIHPGAARFYEEKGVRPAS
;
A
#
# COMPACT_ATOMS: atom_id res chain seq x y z
N MET A 1 78.67 14.19 51.95
CA MET A 1 78.47 13.60 50.64
C MET A 1 76.93 13.53 50.35
N LYS A 2 76.41 14.45 49.61
CA LYS A 2 74.95 14.52 49.27
C LYS A 2 74.81 14.12 47.81
N ARG A 3 74.14 12.99 47.59
CA ARG A 3 73.78 12.49 46.22
C ARG A 3 72.50 13.16 45.78
N LEU A 4 72.56 13.95 44.71
CA LEU A 4 71.40 14.49 43.99
C LEU A 4 70.80 13.40 43.08
N ALA A 5 69.54 13.05 43.31
CA ALA A 5 68.79 12.17 42.43
C ALA A 5 68.12 13.06 41.32
N ARG A 6 68.44 12.77 40.07
CA ARG A 6 67.75 13.35 38.88
C ARG A 6 66.52 12.57 38.62
N ALA A 7 65.38 13.24 38.74
CA ALA A 7 64.04 12.71 38.24
C ALA A 7 63.96 12.94 36.74
N ALA A 8 63.83 11.85 35.98
CA ALA A 8 63.52 11.90 34.56
C ALA A 8 61.98 11.97 34.39
N ILE A 9 61.51 13.07 33.80
CA ILE A 9 60.10 13.23 33.39
C ILE A 9 59.93 12.50 32.07
N VAL A 10 59.18 11.39 32.08
CA VAL A 10 58.75 10.69 30.88
C VAL A 10 57.44 11.34 30.40
N ALA A 11 57.54 12.10 29.30
CA ALA A 11 56.35 12.60 28.62
C ALA A 11 55.70 11.47 27.82
N ALA A 12 54.53 11.02 28.27
CA ALA A 12 53.72 10.08 27.50
C ALA A 12 52.97 10.83 26.39
N PRO A 13 52.97 10.38 25.12
CA PRO A 13 52.18 10.98 24.10
C PRO A 13 50.68 10.59 24.33
N MET A 14 49.82 11.59 24.53
CA MET A 14 48.38 11.42 24.46
C MET A 14 48.00 11.08 23.01
N LEU A 15 47.69 9.80 22.76
CA LEU A 15 46.96 9.43 21.57
C LEU A 15 45.53 10.00 21.70
N ALA A 16 45.23 11.04 20.91
CA ALA A 16 43.86 11.46 20.68
C ALA A 16 43.18 10.34 19.87
N LEU A 17 42.40 9.49 20.55
CA LEU A 17 41.41 8.67 19.89
C LEU A 17 40.37 9.63 19.28
N GLY A 18 40.44 9.80 17.96
CA GLY A 18 39.36 10.40 17.19
C GLY A 18 38.12 9.54 17.43
N ALA A 19 37.14 10.07 18.15
CA ALA A 19 35.81 9.52 18.20
C ALA A 19 35.27 9.65 16.78
N THR A 20 35.39 8.60 15.98
CA THR A 20 34.51 8.44 14.80
C THR A 20 33.12 8.35 15.38
N GLY A 21 32.38 9.46 15.30
CA GLY A 21 30.95 9.46 15.61
C GLY A 21 30.31 8.38 14.73
N ALA A 22 29.93 7.25 15.34
CA ALA A 22 29.01 6.35 14.70
C ALA A 22 27.74 7.20 14.40
N SER A 23 27.50 7.48 13.15
CA SER A 23 26.22 8.01 12.71
C SER A 23 25.18 7.04 13.23
N ALA A 24 24.25 7.49 14.04
CA ALA A 24 23.15 6.64 14.49
C ALA A 24 22.43 6.17 13.22
N ASP A 25 22.45 4.85 12.97
CA ASP A 25 21.79 4.28 11.80
C ASP A 25 20.31 4.66 11.83
N GLN A 26 19.86 5.35 10.79
CA GLN A 26 18.44 5.68 10.62
C GLN A 26 17.70 4.40 10.25
N PHE A 27 16.77 3.96 11.09
CA PHE A 27 15.96 2.79 10.81
C PHE A 27 14.62 3.20 10.19
N LEU A 28 14.36 2.75 8.96
CA LEU A 28 13.13 3.01 8.23
C LEU A 28 12.27 1.74 8.18
N ARG A 29 11.09 1.81 8.77
CA ARG A 29 10.09 0.75 8.73
C ARG A 29 9.04 1.11 7.70
N MET A 30 8.76 0.18 6.78
CA MET A 30 7.65 0.31 5.85
C MET A 30 6.54 -0.66 6.21
N VAL A 31 5.31 -0.17 6.21
CA VAL A 31 4.09 -0.98 6.17
C VAL A 31 3.52 -0.91 4.76
N SER A 32 3.63 -2.02 4.02
CA SER A 32 3.24 -2.05 2.60
C SER A 32 1.89 -2.70 2.39
N GLY A 33 1.81 -3.94 1.96
CA GLY A 33 0.57 -4.59 1.60
C GLY A 33 0.45 -6.01 2.11
N PRO A 34 -0.67 -6.66 1.78
CA PRO A 34 -0.90 -8.04 2.14
C PRO A 34 0.13 -8.99 1.53
N SER A 35 0.49 -10.04 2.26
CA SER A 35 1.12 -11.21 1.69
C SER A 35 0.25 -11.76 0.57
N GLY A 36 0.84 -12.11 -0.58
CA GLY A 36 0.13 -12.47 -1.80
C GLY A 36 -0.40 -11.29 -2.63
N GLY A 37 -0.30 -10.05 -2.13
CA GLY A 37 -0.63 -8.81 -2.84
C GLY A 37 0.55 -8.22 -3.61
N SER A 38 0.27 -7.20 -4.43
CA SER A 38 1.29 -6.54 -5.26
C SER A 38 2.20 -5.59 -4.47
N TRP A 39 1.70 -4.98 -3.40
CA TRP A 39 2.44 -3.98 -2.62
C TRP A 39 3.59 -4.60 -1.83
N TYR A 40 3.44 -5.83 -1.33
CA TYR A 40 4.45 -6.45 -0.47
C TYR A 40 5.80 -6.65 -1.17
N PRO A 41 5.89 -7.29 -2.35
CA PRO A 41 7.16 -7.45 -3.05
C PRO A 41 7.74 -6.11 -3.56
N LEU A 42 6.90 -5.17 -3.99
CA LEU A 42 7.35 -3.83 -4.39
C LEU A 42 7.88 -3.04 -3.18
N GLY A 43 7.20 -3.09 -2.04
CA GLY A 43 7.65 -2.45 -0.80
C GLY A 43 9.00 -3.01 -0.35
N ALA A 44 9.17 -4.33 -0.39
CA ALA A 44 10.45 -4.97 -0.07
C ALA A 44 11.58 -4.49 -1.00
N LYS A 45 11.31 -4.40 -2.31
CA LYS A 45 12.31 -3.90 -3.28
C LYS A 45 12.64 -2.43 -3.07
N ILE A 46 11.65 -1.58 -2.79
CA ILE A 46 11.87 -0.15 -2.50
C ILE A 46 12.75 0.00 -1.26
N MET A 47 12.44 -0.73 -0.19
CA MET A 47 13.21 -0.67 1.06
C MET A 47 14.64 -1.19 0.88
N GLN A 48 14.82 -2.27 0.10
CA GLN A 48 16.15 -2.74 -0.27
C GLN A 48 16.95 -1.66 -1.01
N VAL A 49 16.35 -1.04 -2.03
CA VAL A 49 16.99 0.02 -2.82
C VAL A 49 17.36 1.23 -1.94
N MET A 50 16.50 1.63 -1.00
CA MET A 50 16.83 2.70 -0.05
C MET A 50 18.00 2.33 0.84
N GLN A 51 18.04 1.10 1.37
CA GLN A 51 19.13 0.64 2.21
C GLN A 51 20.47 0.58 1.44
N ASP A 52 20.43 0.16 0.18
CA ASP A 52 21.62 -0.02 -0.64
C ASP A 52 22.22 1.32 -1.14
N ASN A 53 21.43 2.42 -1.15
CA ASN A 53 21.82 3.69 -1.76
C ASN A 53 21.76 4.91 -0.83
N ILE A 54 21.38 4.76 0.43
CA ILE A 54 21.39 5.84 1.42
C ILE A 54 22.28 5.41 2.59
N ASP A 55 23.40 6.09 2.76
CA ASP A 55 24.36 5.79 3.83
C ASP A 55 23.72 5.89 5.22
N GLY A 56 24.02 4.94 6.11
CA GLY A 56 23.51 4.91 7.48
C GLY A 56 22.02 4.57 7.60
N VAL A 57 21.36 4.08 6.53
CA VAL A 57 19.96 3.65 6.56
C VAL A 57 19.88 2.12 6.63
N ALA A 58 19.17 1.62 7.64
CA ALA A 58 18.70 0.24 7.72
C ALA A 58 17.20 0.18 7.52
N THR A 59 16.67 -0.87 6.90
CA THR A 59 15.26 -0.92 6.53
C THR A 59 14.55 -2.21 6.90
N SER A 60 13.23 -2.13 7.02
CA SER A 60 12.36 -3.30 7.08
C SER A 60 11.05 -3.05 6.31
N ASN A 61 10.45 -4.15 5.82
CA ASN A 61 9.12 -4.11 5.19
C ASN A 61 8.21 -5.13 5.84
N THR A 62 7.01 -4.71 6.24
CA THR A 62 6.01 -5.57 6.87
C THR A 62 4.68 -5.53 6.12
N SER A 63 3.88 -6.57 6.34
CA SER A 63 2.53 -6.65 5.78
C SER A 63 1.60 -5.63 6.43
N GLY A 64 0.75 -5.01 5.60
CA GLY A 64 -0.22 -4.02 6.04
C GLY A 64 -1.43 -3.93 5.11
N GLY A 65 -2.15 -2.82 5.22
CA GLY A 65 -3.30 -2.54 4.34
C GLY A 65 -3.83 -1.13 4.61
N GLY A 66 -3.96 -0.33 3.60
CA GLY A 66 -4.24 1.12 3.54
C GLY A 66 -4.63 1.85 4.85
N ILE A 67 -5.75 1.48 5.48
CA ILE A 67 -6.22 2.13 6.72
C ILE A 67 -5.25 1.89 7.89
N SER A 68 -4.83 0.63 8.10
CA SER A 68 -3.88 0.30 9.17
C SER A 68 -2.53 0.98 8.96
N ASN A 69 -2.11 1.16 7.71
CA ASN A 69 -0.84 1.79 7.38
C ASN A 69 -0.87 3.30 7.70
N VAL A 70 -1.97 4.00 7.40
CA VAL A 70 -2.14 5.41 7.81
C VAL A 70 -2.04 5.55 9.33
N LYS A 71 -2.69 4.63 10.07
CA LYS A 71 -2.61 4.63 11.54
C LYS A 71 -1.20 4.35 12.05
N ALA A 72 -0.49 3.38 11.46
CA ALA A 72 0.87 3.03 11.84
C ALA A 72 1.87 4.16 11.58
N VAL A 73 1.80 4.79 10.40
CA VAL A 73 2.69 5.92 10.06
C VAL A 73 2.40 7.12 10.97
N GLY A 74 1.13 7.50 11.13
CA GLY A 74 0.77 8.62 11.99
C GLY A 74 0.96 8.36 13.48
N GLY A 75 1.01 7.10 13.91
CA GLY A 75 1.33 6.69 15.27
C GLY A 75 2.83 6.54 15.56
N GLY A 76 3.70 6.65 14.54
CA GLY A 76 5.14 6.46 14.66
C GLY A 76 5.57 4.98 14.74
N ASP A 77 4.67 4.04 14.44
CA ASP A 77 5.00 2.61 14.37
C ASP A 77 5.73 2.25 13.07
N ALA A 78 5.64 3.10 12.04
CA ALA A 78 6.36 3.00 10.78
C ALA A 78 6.69 4.40 10.24
N GLU A 79 7.78 4.50 9.49
CA GLU A 79 8.22 5.74 8.83
C GLU A 79 7.56 5.93 7.48
N ILE A 80 7.23 4.83 6.79
CA ILE A 80 6.71 4.82 5.41
C ILE A 80 5.50 3.91 5.33
N GLY A 81 4.47 4.33 4.61
CA GLY A 81 3.27 3.51 4.42
C GLY A 81 2.71 3.57 3.01
N TRP A 82 2.23 2.42 2.53
CA TRP A 82 1.40 2.37 1.33
C TRP A 82 -0.06 2.54 1.70
N THR A 83 -0.75 3.35 0.97
CA THR A 83 -2.18 3.58 1.18
C THR A 83 -2.85 3.97 -0.14
N TYR A 84 -4.07 4.44 -0.05
CA TYR A 84 -4.77 5.06 -1.18
C TYR A 84 -5.00 6.54 -0.87
N ALA A 85 -5.03 7.37 -1.91
CA ALA A 85 -5.17 8.81 -1.75
C ALA A 85 -6.37 9.20 -0.87
N HIS A 86 -7.57 8.66 -1.17
CA HIS A 86 -8.77 8.94 -0.35
C HIS A 86 -8.66 8.39 1.08
N THR A 87 -7.95 7.27 1.29
CA THR A 87 -7.75 6.69 2.64
C THR A 87 -6.84 7.59 3.48
N ALA A 88 -5.79 8.14 2.88
CA ALA A 88 -4.95 9.15 3.54
C ALA A 88 -5.77 10.40 3.89
N ALA A 89 -6.58 10.91 2.95
CA ALA A 89 -7.50 12.04 3.18
C ALA A 89 -8.48 11.76 4.33
N ASN A 90 -9.09 10.58 4.34
CA ASN A 90 -10.01 10.16 5.39
C ASN A 90 -9.31 10.10 6.76
N GLY A 91 -8.11 9.53 6.82
CA GLY A 91 -7.31 9.51 8.04
C GLY A 91 -6.99 10.92 8.54
N TYR A 92 -6.52 11.77 7.65
CA TYR A 92 -6.14 13.15 7.96
C TYR A 92 -7.32 13.99 8.48
N ASN A 93 -8.55 13.71 8.02
CA ASN A 93 -9.76 14.46 8.32
C ASN A 93 -10.71 13.76 9.32
N ALA A 94 -10.32 12.67 9.97
CA ALA A 94 -11.15 11.86 10.87
C ALA A 94 -12.46 11.41 10.20
N ALA A 95 -12.37 10.88 8.98
CA ALA A 95 -13.53 10.43 8.20
C ALA A 95 -13.49 8.91 7.95
N GLY A 96 -14.61 8.34 7.50
CA GLY A 96 -14.72 6.92 7.16
C GLY A 96 -14.45 6.00 8.35
N LYS A 97 -13.39 5.20 8.27
CA LYS A 97 -12.98 4.24 9.32
C LYS A 97 -11.99 4.83 10.35
N PHE A 98 -11.89 6.15 10.45
CA PHE A 98 -10.99 6.84 11.38
C PHE A 98 -11.79 7.64 12.41
N ASP A 99 -11.72 7.22 13.68
CA ASP A 99 -12.39 7.88 14.80
C ASP A 99 -11.69 9.17 15.22
N LYS A 100 -10.42 9.32 14.84
CA LYS A 100 -9.58 10.49 15.15
C LYS A 100 -8.76 10.88 13.92
N ALA A 101 -8.47 12.19 13.82
CA ALA A 101 -7.59 12.70 12.77
C ALA A 101 -6.15 12.19 12.97
N VAL A 102 -5.56 11.70 11.90
CA VAL A 102 -4.17 11.25 11.83
C VAL A 102 -3.37 12.33 11.10
N LYS A 103 -2.84 13.31 11.87
CA LYS A 103 -2.17 14.50 11.31
C LYS A 103 -0.67 14.33 11.09
N ASP A 104 -0.08 13.26 11.62
CA ASP A 104 1.37 13.03 11.56
C ASP A 104 1.78 12.20 10.33
N VAL A 105 1.00 12.34 9.25
CA VAL A 105 1.28 11.78 7.92
C VAL A 105 1.49 12.89 6.90
N ALA A 106 2.45 12.68 5.99
CA ALA A 106 2.72 13.56 4.87
C ALA A 106 2.78 12.76 3.56
N TYR A 107 2.49 13.44 2.45
CA TYR A 107 2.49 12.82 1.12
C TYR A 107 3.90 12.63 0.61
N PHE A 108 4.19 11.45 0.06
CA PHE A 108 5.47 11.12 -0.56
C PHE A 108 5.35 11.04 -2.08
N ALA A 109 4.47 10.19 -2.60
CA ALA A 109 4.28 10.01 -4.04
C ALA A 109 2.93 9.36 -4.37
N THR A 110 2.38 9.73 -5.53
CA THR A 110 1.33 8.98 -6.21
C THR A 110 1.96 7.79 -6.94
N LEU A 111 1.31 6.64 -6.87
CA LEU A 111 1.70 5.44 -7.56
C LEU A 111 0.66 5.07 -8.64
N TYR A 112 0.60 3.83 -9.03
CA TYR A 112 -0.36 3.33 -10.01
C TYR A 112 -1.77 3.17 -9.42
N PRO A 113 -2.83 3.20 -10.23
CA PRO A 113 -4.17 2.86 -9.77
C PRO A 113 -4.29 1.37 -9.45
N SER A 114 -4.99 1.05 -8.36
CA SER A 114 -5.45 -0.30 -8.05
C SER A 114 -6.87 -0.51 -8.54
N THR A 115 -7.20 -1.73 -8.90
CA THR A 115 -8.53 -2.13 -9.37
C THR A 115 -9.17 -3.08 -8.36
N PHE A 116 -10.44 -2.87 -8.06
CA PHE A 116 -11.20 -3.78 -7.22
C PHE A 116 -11.61 -4.99 -8.04
N GLN A 117 -11.21 -6.16 -7.59
CA GLN A 117 -11.41 -7.41 -8.29
C GLN A 117 -12.24 -8.33 -7.41
N VAL A 118 -13.34 -8.84 -7.95
CA VAL A 118 -14.23 -9.79 -7.30
C VAL A 118 -14.26 -11.03 -8.14
N ALA A 119 -13.81 -12.14 -7.58
CA ALA A 119 -13.72 -13.41 -8.29
C ALA A 119 -14.48 -14.50 -7.58
N VAL A 120 -15.07 -15.38 -8.38
CA VAL A 120 -15.76 -16.59 -7.98
C VAL A 120 -15.18 -17.79 -8.74
N PRO A 121 -15.32 -19.03 -8.26
CA PRO A 121 -15.02 -20.22 -9.07
C PRO A 121 -15.76 -20.17 -10.41
N ARG A 122 -15.13 -20.69 -11.46
CA ARG A 122 -15.68 -20.62 -12.84
C ARG A 122 -17.10 -21.14 -12.95
N ASP A 123 -17.40 -22.22 -12.25
CA ASP A 123 -18.71 -22.90 -12.27
C ASP A 123 -19.66 -22.42 -11.16
N SER A 124 -19.32 -21.31 -10.48
CA SER A 124 -20.17 -20.73 -9.43
C SER A 124 -21.53 -20.28 -9.97
N ALA A 125 -22.57 -20.45 -9.17
CA ALA A 125 -23.90 -19.93 -9.44
C ALA A 125 -24.01 -18.39 -9.22
N ILE A 126 -23.02 -17.76 -8.55
CA ILE A 126 -23.00 -16.32 -8.25
C ILE A 126 -22.65 -15.56 -9.52
N ASN A 127 -23.56 -14.79 -10.08
CA ASN A 127 -23.37 -14.02 -11.31
C ASN A 127 -23.31 -12.48 -11.08
N SER A 128 -23.76 -12.04 -9.92
CA SER A 128 -23.85 -10.61 -9.57
C SER A 128 -23.61 -10.41 -8.07
N PHE A 129 -23.55 -9.16 -7.63
CA PHE A 129 -23.47 -8.85 -6.20
C PHE A 129 -24.74 -9.23 -5.44
N GLU A 130 -25.89 -9.16 -6.07
CA GLU A 130 -27.18 -9.55 -5.49
C GLU A 130 -27.21 -11.02 -5.08
N ASP A 131 -26.48 -11.88 -5.78
CA ASP A 131 -26.38 -13.32 -5.47
C ASP A 131 -25.51 -13.61 -4.24
N MET A 132 -24.79 -12.59 -3.70
CA MET A 132 -23.86 -12.77 -2.59
C MET A 132 -24.49 -12.67 -1.21
N THR A 133 -25.79 -12.45 -1.12
CA THR A 133 -26.50 -12.20 0.16
C THR A 133 -26.42 -13.33 1.18
N SER A 134 -26.06 -14.55 0.77
CA SER A 134 -25.84 -15.71 1.63
C SER A 134 -24.53 -16.45 1.30
N ALA A 135 -23.62 -15.81 0.56
CA ALA A 135 -22.37 -16.41 0.13
C ALA A 135 -21.31 -16.42 1.24
N ASN A 136 -20.35 -17.33 1.13
CA ASN A 136 -19.13 -17.30 1.95
C ASN A 136 -18.10 -16.39 1.26
N ILE A 137 -17.81 -15.23 1.81
CA ILE A 137 -16.97 -14.24 1.17
C ILE A 137 -15.66 -13.98 1.92
N SER A 138 -14.60 -13.62 1.20
CA SER A 138 -13.37 -13.09 1.76
C SER A 138 -13.04 -11.73 1.17
N PRO A 139 -13.33 -10.61 1.89
CA PRO A 139 -13.05 -9.25 1.46
C PRO A 139 -11.66 -8.76 1.90
N GLY A 140 -10.87 -9.59 2.59
CA GLY A 140 -9.61 -9.22 3.22
C GLY A 140 -9.73 -8.92 4.72
N LYS A 141 -8.60 -8.62 5.36
CA LYS A 141 -8.53 -8.38 6.81
C LYS A 141 -9.24 -7.08 7.22
N THR A 142 -9.82 -7.10 8.40
CA THR A 142 -10.32 -5.87 9.05
C THR A 142 -9.20 -4.82 9.15
N GLY A 143 -9.53 -3.56 8.86
CA GLY A 143 -8.54 -2.47 8.82
C GLY A 143 -7.80 -2.34 7.49
N TRP A 144 -8.12 -3.17 6.49
CA TRP A 144 -7.66 -2.95 5.12
C TRP A 144 -8.65 -2.07 4.35
N THR A 145 -8.12 -1.21 3.48
CA THR A 145 -8.97 -0.39 2.60
C THR A 145 -9.78 -1.26 1.65
N GLY A 146 -9.24 -2.38 1.16
CA GLY A 146 -9.96 -3.33 0.31
C GLY A 146 -11.25 -3.86 0.96
N THR A 147 -11.22 -4.13 2.27
CA THR A 147 -12.40 -4.55 3.03
C THR A 147 -13.44 -3.42 3.13
N ALA A 148 -13.00 -2.20 3.43
CA ALA A 148 -13.89 -1.04 3.46
C ALA A 148 -14.49 -0.73 2.06
N PHE A 149 -13.74 -1.01 1.02
CA PHE A 149 -14.18 -0.90 -0.37
C PHE A 149 -15.28 -1.92 -0.68
N ALA A 150 -15.08 -3.19 -0.30
CA ALA A 150 -16.09 -4.23 -0.42
C ALA A 150 -17.37 -3.87 0.34
N GLU A 151 -17.26 -3.37 1.58
CA GLU A 151 -18.43 -2.89 2.35
C GLU A 151 -19.20 -1.79 1.62
N SER A 152 -18.48 -0.81 1.03
CA SER A 152 -19.13 0.29 0.31
C SER A 152 -19.93 -0.20 -0.90
N ILE A 153 -19.38 -1.16 -1.64
CA ILE A 153 -20.03 -1.74 -2.81
C ILE A 153 -21.24 -2.55 -2.38
N ILE A 154 -21.08 -3.48 -1.45
CA ILE A 154 -22.16 -4.33 -0.93
C ILE A 154 -23.31 -3.46 -0.39
N LYS A 155 -22.99 -2.39 0.34
CA LYS A 155 -23.98 -1.43 0.83
C LYS A 155 -24.75 -0.74 -0.30
N ALA A 156 -24.10 -0.42 -1.41
CA ALA A 156 -24.77 0.17 -2.58
C ALA A 156 -25.75 -0.82 -3.27
N TYR A 157 -25.55 -2.12 -3.04
CA TYR A 157 -26.48 -3.19 -3.45
C TYR A 157 -27.57 -3.49 -2.40
N GLY A 158 -27.61 -2.73 -1.28
CA GLY A 158 -28.69 -2.77 -0.30
C GLY A 158 -28.55 -3.80 0.80
N PHE A 159 -27.37 -4.38 1.00
CA PHE A 159 -27.11 -5.31 2.10
C PHE A 159 -25.74 -5.06 2.75
N SER A 160 -25.44 -5.78 3.84
CA SER A 160 -24.23 -5.62 4.63
C SER A 160 -23.55 -6.98 4.87
N PHE A 161 -22.34 -6.97 5.43
CA PHE A 161 -21.67 -8.19 5.90
C PHE A 161 -22.46 -8.90 7.01
N ASP A 162 -23.24 -8.17 7.81
CA ASP A 162 -24.07 -8.77 8.83
C ASP A 162 -25.32 -9.44 8.22
N ASP A 163 -25.89 -8.85 7.16
CA ASP A 163 -26.97 -9.49 6.42
C ASP A 163 -26.52 -10.81 5.77
N ILE A 164 -25.29 -10.85 5.21
CA ILE A 164 -24.71 -12.09 4.70
C ILE A 164 -24.68 -13.18 5.80
N LYS A 165 -24.17 -12.84 6.99
CA LYS A 165 -24.12 -13.78 8.13
C LYS A 165 -25.51 -14.22 8.60
N ASN A 166 -26.45 -13.28 8.68
CA ASN A 166 -27.81 -13.55 9.10
C ASN A 166 -28.54 -14.45 8.10
N ASN A 167 -28.18 -14.43 6.83
CA ASN A 167 -28.72 -15.26 5.77
C ASN A 167 -27.97 -16.61 5.61
N GLY A 168 -27.05 -16.95 6.54
CA GLY A 168 -26.36 -18.24 6.58
C GLY A 168 -25.00 -18.28 5.86
N GLY A 169 -24.55 -17.16 5.26
CA GLY A 169 -23.21 -17.02 4.70
C GLY A 169 -22.15 -16.71 5.76
N THR A 170 -20.92 -16.58 5.34
CA THR A 170 -19.79 -16.24 6.21
C THR A 170 -18.95 -15.11 5.62
N VAL A 171 -18.27 -14.33 6.50
CA VAL A 171 -17.33 -13.30 6.10
C VAL A 171 -15.98 -13.58 6.73
N HIS A 172 -15.01 -13.99 5.91
CA HIS A 172 -13.67 -14.38 6.32
C HIS A 172 -12.70 -13.20 6.21
N HIS A 173 -12.37 -12.58 7.33
CA HIS A 173 -11.39 -11.48 7.39
C HIS A 173 -9.95 -12.00 7.48
N VAL A 174 -9.46 -12.55 6.37
CA VAL A 174 -8.14 -13.20 6.27
C VAL A 174 -7.24 -12.53 5.21
N SER A 175 -5.97 -12.94 5.13
CA SER A 175 -5.05 -12.47 4.09
C SER A 175 -5.40 -13.02 2.71
N TYR A 176 -4.86 -12.44 1.65
CA TYR A 176 -5.08 -12.94 0.29
C TYR A 176 -4.57 -14.37 0.10
N THR A 177 -3.43 -14.71 0.71
CA THR A 177 -2.90 -16.09 0.67
C THR A 177 -3.82 -17.08 1.37
N GLU A 178 -4.37 -16.71 2.52
CA GLU A 178 -5.38 -17.54 3.22
C GLU A 178 -6.69 -17.65 2.43
N SER A 179 -7.11 -16.55 1.75
CA SER A 179 -8.30 -16.58 0.87
C SER A 179 -8.12 -17.55 -0.30
N VAL A 180 -6.90 -17.63 -0.86
CA VAL A 180 -6.58 -18.62 -1.90
C VAL A 180 -6.78 -20.05 -1.39
N ALA A 181 -6.25 -20.36 -0.21
CA ALA A 181 -6.44 -21.69 0.40
C ALA A 181 -7.92 -21.98 0.64
N LEU A 182 -8.65 -21.05 1.27
CA LEU A 182 -10.09 -21.22 1.55
C LEU A 182 -10.91 -21.43 0.27
N MET A 183 -10.60 -20.74 -0.83
CA MET A 183 -11.33 -20.93 -2.08
C MET A 183 -11.01 -22.27 -2.73
N LYS A 184 -9.74 -22.72 -2.72
CA LYS A 184 -9.35 -24.05 -3.21
C LYS A 184 -10.01 -25.18 -2.45
N ASP A 185 -10.18 -24.99 -1.13
CA ASP A 185 -10.83 -25.97 -0.23
C ASP A 185 -12.37 -25.86 -0.24
N GLY A 186 -12.94 -24.93 -1.02
CA GLY A 186 -14.40 -24.74 -1.11
C GLY A 186 -15.04 -24.09 0.12
N HIS A 187 -14.26 -23.40 0.95
CA HIS A 187 -14.74 -22.72 2.16
C HIS A 187 -15.20 -21.29 1.90
N ILE A 188 -14.83 -20.68 0.78
CA ILE A 188 -15.36 -19.41 0.32
C ILE A 188 -15.82 -19.51 -1.14
N ASP A 189 -16.89 -18.78 -1.43
CA ASP A 189 -17.50 -18.66 -2.76
C ASP A 189 -16.98 -17.43 -3.51
N VAL A 190 -16.56 -16.40 -2.77
CA VAL A 190 -16.16 -15.10 -3.35
C VAL A 190 -14.87 -14.61 -2.71
N PHE A 191 -13.89 -14.27 -3.54
CA PHE A 191 -12.67 -13.56 -3.13
C PHE A 191 -12.65 -12.14 -3.69
N MET A 192 -12.42 -11.16 -2.82
CA MET A 192 -12.40 -9.74 -3.16
C MET A 192 -11.06 -9.11 -2.81
N ALA A 193 -10.49 -8.33 -3.71
CA ALA A 193 -9.26 -7.59 -3.45
C ALA A 193 -9.17 -6.29 -4.26
N ALA A 194 -8.70 -5.22 -3.62
CA ALA A 194 -8.26 -3.99 -4.29
C ALA A 194 -6.74 -4.06 -4.49
N THR A 195 -6.29 -4.22 -5.74
CA THR A 195 -4.88 -4.46 -6.05
C THR A 195 -4.57 -4.16 -7.51
N SER A 196 -3.27 -4.17 -7.89
CA SER A 196 -2.88 -4.09 -9.31
C SER A 196 -3.22 -5.38 -10.07
N MET A 197 -3.28 -5.28 -11.39
CA MET A 197 -3.44 -6.41 -12.30
C MET A 197 -2.17 -6.62 -13.14
N PRO A 198 -1.80 -7.89 -13.47
CA PRO A 198 -2.30 -9.12 -12.85
C PRO A 198 -1.80 -9.29 -11.41
N GLN A 199 -2.56 -10.02 -10.58
CA GLN A 199 -2.24 -10.25 -9.19
C GLN A 199 -2.05 -11.75 -8.91
N ALA A 200 -1.04 -12.10 -8.11
CA ALA A 200 -0.59 -13.48 -7.93
C ALA A 200 -1.68 -14.45 -7.43
N SER A 201 -2.46 -14.03 -6.43
CA SER A 201 -3.54 -14.88 -5.88
C SER A 201 -4.63 -15.18 -6.90
N PHE A 202 -4.99 -14.21 -7.76
CA PHE A 202 -5.96 -14.45 -8.83
C PHE A 202 -5.37 -15.31 -9.97
N ILE A 203 -4.08 -15.15 -10.29
CA ILE A 203 -3.40 -16.03 -11.25
C ILE A 203 -3.43 -17.48 -10.73
N GLU A 204 -3.08 -17.68 -9.46
CA GLU A 204 -3.05 -19.00 -8.82
C GLU A 204 -4.43 -19.66 -8.83
N LEU A 205 -5.47 -18.93 -8.43
CA LEU A 205 -6.85 -19.42 -8.43
C LEU A 205 -7.40 -19.60 -9.84
N ASN A 206 -6.99 -18.78 -10.81
CA ASN A 206 -7.41 -18.94 -12.19
C ASN A 206 -6.86 -20.22 -12.82
N HIS A 207 -5.64 -20.63 -12.38
CA HIS A 207 -5.09 -21.93 -12.76
C HIS A 207 -5.86 -23.10 -12.11
N SER A 208 -6.21 -22.97 -10.84
CA SER A 208 -7.00 -23.99 -10.10
C SER A 208 -7.68 -23.35 -8.89
N PRO A 209 -9.03 -23.43 -8.79
CA PRO A 209 -10.01 -24.24 -9.55
C PRO A 209 -10.46 -23.60 -10.88
N GLY A 210 -9.94 -22.48 -11.27
CA GLY A 210 -10.43 -21.64 -12.35
C GLY A 210 -11.35 -20.54 -11.84
N LEU A 211 -11.24 -19.32 -12.41
CA LEU A 211 -11.99 -18.15 -11.96
C LEU A 211 -12.88 -17.55 -13.05
N ARG A 212 -13.87 -16.83 -12.57
CA ARG A 212 -14.66 -15.83 -13.28
C ARG A 212 -14.74 -14.57 -12.43
N PHE A 213 -14.67 -13.40 -13.06
CA PHE A 213 -14.77 -12.11 -12.37
C PHE A 213 -16.19 -11.55 -12.44
N ILE A 214 -16.63 -10.90 -11.36
CA ILE A 214 -17.89 -10.20 -11.27
C ILE A 214 -17.63 -8.70 -11.40
N GLY A 215 -18.23 -8.07 -12.41
CA GLY A 215 -18.14 -6.63 -12.64
C GLY A 215 -19.19 -5.83 -11.87
N VAL A 216 -19.03 -4.51 -11.88
CA VAL A 216 -20.02 -3.56 -11.37
C VAL A 216 -20.64 -2.85 -12.58
N PRO A 217 -21.93 -3.04 -12.87
CA PRO A 217 -22.59 -2.40 -14.00
C PRO A 217 -22.54 -0.87 -13.92
N GLU A 218 -22.45 -0.18 -15.08
CA GLU A 218 -22.28 1.28 -15.17
C GLU A 218 -23.24 2.12 -14.32
N PRO A 219 -24.56 1.88 -14.27
CA PRO A 219 -25.44 2.67 -13.42
C PRO A 219 -25.03 2.61 -11.93
N LYS A 220 -24.69 1.40 -11.45
CA LYS A 220 -24.25 1.19 -10.07
C LYS A 220 -22.85 1.73 -9.83
N LEU A 221 -21.94 1.59 -10.80
CA LEU A 221 -20.60 2.14 -10.75
C LEU A 221 -20.63 3.67 -10.58
N THR A 222 -21.45 4.37 -11.37
CA THR A 222 -21.65 5.81 -11.27
C THR A 222 -22.23 6.21 -9.91
N GLU A 223 -23.24 5.50 -9.39
CA GLU A 223 -23.80 5.73 -8.05
C GLU A 223 -22.74 5.65 -6.96
N ILE A 224 -21.93 4.56 -6.98
CA ILE A 224 -20.89 4.32 -5.97
C ILE A 224 -19.80 5.39 -6.02
N ILE A 225 -19.34 5.77 -7.22
CA ILE A 225 -18.29 6.80 -7.38
C ILE A 225 -18.79 8.15 -6.88
N ASN A 226 -20.03 8.53 -7.22
CA ASN A 226 -20.60 9.81 -6.76
C ASN A 226 -20.76 9.87 -5.23
N ALA A 227 -21.04 8.74 -4.59
CA ALA A 227 -21.17 8.65 -3.15
C ALA A 227 -19.80 8.58 -2.41
N ASN A 228 -18.72 8.29 -3.11
CA ASN A 228 -17.40 8.06 -2.51
C ASN A 228 -16.32 8.85 -3.27
N PRO A 229 -16.10 10.12 -2.93
CA PRO A 229 -15.03 10.92 -3.54
C PRO A 229 -13.67 10.25 -3.42
N GLY A 230 -12.94 10.15 -4.53
CA GLY A 230 -11.65 9.45 -4.62
C GLY A 230 -11.74 8.00 -5.15
N TYR A 231 -12.94 7.46 -5.35
CA TYR A 231 -13.11 6.27 -6.17
C TYR A 231 -13.14 6.66 -7.65
N ILE A 232 -12.56 5.83 -8.48
CA ILE A 232 -12.50 6.03 -9.93
C ILE A 232 -13.04 4.80 -10.67
N ARG A 233 -13.29 4.95 -11.96
CA ARG A 233 -13.56 3.79 -12.81
C ARG A 233 -12.32 2.94 -12.96
N GLY A 234 -12.50 1.63 -12.87
CA GLY A 234 -11.51 0.61 -13.14
C GLY A 234 -12.04 -0.40 -14.15
N THR A 235 -11.16 -1.18 -14.73
CA THR A 235 -11.52 -2.22 -15.70
C THR A 235 -10.61 -3.42 -15.50
N ILE A 236 -11.18 -4.62 -15.41
CA ILE A 236 -10.42 -5.86 -15.52
C ILE A 236 -10.34 -6.20 -17.00
N THR A 237 -9.15 -6.13 -17.58
CA THR A 237 -8.95 -6.31 -19.03
C THR A 237 -8.62 -7.75 -19.40
N PRO A 238 -8.88 -8.20 -20.65
CA PRO A 238 -8.48 -9.51 -21.14
C PRO A 238 -6.98 -9.79 -21.01
N ALA A 239 -6.14 -8.75 -21.08
CA ALA A 239 -4.69 -8.88 -20.91
C ALA A 239 -4.26 -9.24 -19.48
N ALA A 240 -5.15 -9.08 -18.46
CA ALA A 240 -4.81 -9.31 -17.08
C ALA A 240 -4.84 -10.80 -16.70
N TYR A 241 -5.82 -11.54 -17.18
CA TYR A 241 -6.04 -12.94 -16.79
C TYR A 241 -6.54 -13.79 -17.95
N GLU A 242 -6.03 -15.01 -18.04
CA GLU A 242 -6.54 -16.02 -18.99
C GLU A 242 -8.03 -16.28 -18.73
N GLY A 243 -8.82 -16.39 -19.79
CA GLY A 243 -10.28 -16.63 -19.73
C GLY A 243 -11.13 -15.38 -19.56
N VAL A 244 -10.54 -14.21 -19.37
CA VAL A 244 -11.24 -12.94 -19.50
C VAL A 244 -11.27 -12.56 -20.98
N SER A 245 -12.45 -12.55 -21.59
CA SER A 245 -12.65 -12.33 -23.04
C SER A 245 -13.01 -10.89 -23.40
N GLU A 246 -13.49 -10.12 -22.44
CA GLU A 246 -13.96 -8.74 -22.63
C GLU A 246 -13.61 -7.88 -21.41
N ASP A 247 -13.68 -6.58 -21.57
CA ASP A 247 -13.50 -5.62 -20.48
C ASP A 247 -14.62 -5.74 -19.45
N ILE A 248 -14.23 -5.96 -18.17
CA ILE A 248 -15.18 -6.06 -17.05
C ILE A 248 -15.10 -4.76 -16.24
N PRO A 249 -16.16 -3.92 -16.26
CA PRO A 249 -16.17 -2.67 -15.52
C PRO A 249 -16.21 -2.92 -14.01
N THR A 250 -15.43 -2.15 -13.27
CA THR A 250 -15.34 -2.22 -11.82
C THR A 250 -14.87 -0.88 -11.24
N LEU A 251 -14.58 -0.86 -9.96
CA LEU A 251 -14.05 0.31 -9.27
C LEU A 251 -12.52 0.29 -9.26
N GLY A 252 -11.96 1.47 -9.30
CA GLY A 252 -10.54 1.73 -9.14
C GLY A 252 -10.27 2.73 -8.04
N ILE A 253 -9.00 2.85 -7.66
CA ILE A 253 -8.56 3.72 -6.59
C ILE A 253 -7.08 4.04 -6.75
N VAL A 254 -6.70 5.31 -6.53
CA VAL A 254 -5.32 5.75 -6.68
C VAL A 254 -4.48 5.32 -5.49
N THR A 255 -3.41 4.56 -5.76
CA THR A 255 -2.42 4.17 -4.76
C THR A 255 -1.45 5.31 -4.47
N SER A 256 -1.09 5.49 -3.21
CA SER A 256 -0.15 6.51 -2.76
C SER A 256 0.83 5.95 -1.73
N MET A 257 1.98 6.59 -1.63
CA MET A 257 2.89 6.44 -0.48
C MET A 257 2.80 7.68 0.40
N ILE A 258 2.80 7.43 1.70
CA ILE A 258 2.89 8.44 2.75
C ILE A 258 4.10 8.17 3.63
N VAL A 259 4.59 9.21 4.28
CA VAL A 259 5.66 9.13 5.26
C VAL A 259 5.21 9.80 6.56
N ASN A 260 5.89 9.50 7.66
CA ASN A 260 5.72 10.26 8.89
C ASN A 260 6.21 11.70 8.65
N LYS A 261 5.41 12.71 9.03
CA LYS A 261 5.70 14.12 8.77
C LYS A 261 6.95 14.64 9.49
N ASP A 262 7.39 13.96 10.55
CA ASP A 262 8.53 14.36 11.39
C ASP A 262 9.87 13.76 10.90
N LEU A 263 9.88 13.04 9.77
CA LEU A 263 11.13 12.62 9.14
C LEU A 263 11.96 13.85 8.73
N PRO A 264 13.32 13.78 8.82
CA PRO A 264 14.17 14.86 8.35
C PRO A 264 13.95 15.18 6.86
N ASP A 265 13.88 16.48 6.53
CA ASP A 265 13.63 16.94 5.16
C ASP A 265 14.68 16.42 4.16
N ASP A 266 15.96 16.44 4.55
CA ASP A 266 17.05 15.95 3.70
C ASP A 266 16.97 14.44 3.48
N LEU A 267 16.51 13.67 4.48
CA LEU A 267 16.30 12.24 4.33
C LEU A 267 15.21 11.96 3.31
N VAL A 268 14.04 12.60 3.43
CA VAL A 268 12.92 12.39 2.50
C VAL A 268 13.27 12.86 1.09
N TYR A 269 14.01 13.95 0.95
CA TYR A 269 14.55 14.41 -0.33
C TYR A 269 15.45 13.33 -0.97
N ASN A 270 16.40 12.79 -0.21
CA ASN A 270 17.31 11.73 -0.68
C ASN A 270 16.55 10.43 -1.02
N MET A 271 15.56 10.05 -0.20
CA MET A 271 14.69 8.91 -0.48
C MET A 271 13.99 9.05 -1.83
N LEU A 272 13.50 10.24 -2.17
CA LEU A 272 12.89 10.49 -3.48
C LEU A 272 13.90 10.41 -4.62
N GLY A 273 15.11 10.95 -4.45
CA GLY A 273 16.18 10.79 -5.43
C GLY A 273 16.44 9.33 -5.74
N VAL A 274 16.71 8.53 -4.71
CA VAL A 274 16.94 7.08 -4.83
C VAL A 274 15.73 6.36 -5.43
N PHE A 275 14.51 6.71 -5.01
CA PHE A 275 13.28 6.12 -5.52
C PHE A 275 13.11 6.32 -7.03
N TRP A 276 13.29 7.54 -7.53
CA TRP A 276 13.13 7.83 -8.95
C TRP A 276 14.29 7.34 -9.80
N ASP A 277 15.52 7.39 -9.31
CA ASP A 277 16.71 6.89 -10.02
C ASP A 277 16.67 5.37 -10.22
N ASN A 278 15.96 4.65 -9.35
CA ASN A 278 15.83 3.20 -9.40
C ASN A 278 14.49 2.70 -9.97
N HIS A 279 13.71 3.56 -10.60
CA HIS A 279 12.39 3.24 -11.16
C HIS A 279 12.36 1.96 -12.00
N ALA A 280 13.36 1.74 -12.85
CA ALA A 280 13.45 0.56 -13.70
C ALA A 280 13.47 -0.75 -12.90
N SER A 281 14.14 -0.78 -11.76
CA SER A 281 14.20 -1.96 -10.90
C SER A 281 12.85 -2.35 -10.29
N PHE A 282 11.94 -1.38 -10.10
CA PHE A 282 10.58 -1.63 -9.63
C PHE A 282 9.68 -2.17 -10.76
N VAL A 283 9.91 -1.74 -12.00
CA VAL A 283 9.25 -2.30 -13.19
C VAL A 283 9.58 -3.78 -13.37
N GLU A 284 10.82 -4.19 -13.07
CA GLU A 284 11.23 -5.61 -13.09
C GLU A 284 10.42 -6.46 -12.09
N VAL A 285 10.10 -5.91 -10.92
CA VAL A 285 9.26 -6.59 -9.92
C VAL A 285 7.81 -6.68 -10.40
N LYS A 286 7.27 -5.58 -10.95
CA LYS A 286 5.88 -5.50 -11.40
C LYS A 286 5.74 -4.50 -12.56
N LYS A 287 5.32 -4.98 -13.73
CA LYS A 287 5.14 -4.14 -14.93
C LYS A 287 4.13 -2.99 -14.75
N VAL A 288 3.18 -3.10 -13.81
CA VAL A 288 2.26 -2.01 -13.48
C VAL A 288 3.00 -0.74 -13.05
N TRP A 289 4.24 -0.87 -12.58
CA TRP A 289 5.08 0.26 -12.19
C TRP A 289 5.42 1.20 -13.35
N ASN A 290 5.29 0.77 -14.62
CA ASN A 290 5.39 1.67 -15.78
C ASN A 290 4.38 2.83 -15.76
N ALA A 291 3.28 2.70 -15.02
CA ALA A 291 2.30 3.76 -14.84
C ALA A 291 2.70 4.80 -13.76
N VAL A 292 3.76 4.52 -13.00
CA VAL A 292 4.29 5.44 -11.98
C VAL A 292 5.31 6.34 -12.66
N THR A 293 5.00 7.61 -12.82
CA THR A 293 5.88 8.58 -13.49
C THR A 293 6.12 9.79 -12.59
N LEU A 294 7.27 10.40 -12.74
CA LEU A 294 7.62 11.62 -12.00
C LEU A 294 6.61 12.74 -12.27
N GLU A 295 6.14 12.86 -13.51
CA GLU A 295 5.14 13.84 -13.92
C GLU A 295 3.83 13.72 -13.12
N ASN A 296 3.40 12.49 -12.82
CA ASN A 296 2.15 12.20 -12.12
C ASN A 296 2.32 12.04 -10.61
N ALA A 297 3.53 12.23 -10.09
CA ALA A 297 3.88 11.92 -8.71
C ALA A 297 3.07 12.65 -7.63
N LEU A 298 2.47 13.78 -7.97
CA LEU A 298 1.63 14.58 -7.06
C LEU A 298 0.14 14.58 -7.46
N ASN A 299 -0.26 13.82 -8.49
CA ASN A 299 -1.65 13.74 -8.90
C ASN A 299 -2.48 13.03 -7.82
N GLY A 300 -3.46 13.75 -7.24
CA GLY A 300 -4.27 13.24 -6.15
C GLY A 300 -3.57 13.27 -4.78
N ALA A 301 -2.56 14.12 -4.60
CA ALA A 301 -2.00 14.40 -3.28
C ALA A 301 -3.11 14.87 -2.34
N SER A 302 -3.40 14.08 -1.33
CA SER A 302 -4.63 14.18 -0.51
C SER A 302 -4.37 14.58 0.94
N VAL A 303 -3.11 14.69 1.30
CA VAL A 303 -2.62 15.21 2.58
C VAL A 303 -1.44 16.15 2.29
N PRO A 304 -0.98 17.00 3.23
CA PRO A 304 0.16 17.88 3.00
C PRO A 304 1.38 17.10 2.49
N ILE A 305 2.04 17.64 1.48
CA ILE A 305 3.27 17.07 0.95
C ILE A 305 4.38 17.27 1.98
N HIS A 306 5.23 16.26 2.21
CA HIS A 306 6.38 16.39 3.10
C HIS A 306 7.33 17.49 2.60
N PRO A 307 7.89 18.36 3.47
CA PRO A 307 8.72 19.49 3.01
C PRO A 307 9.91 19.05 2.16
N GLY A 308 10.61 17.97 2.53
CA GLY A 308 11.68 17.38 1.72
C GLY A 308 11.19 16.88 0.36
N ALA A 309 9.97 16.32 0.31
CA ALA A 309 9.35 15.90 -0.95
C ALA A 309 8.93 17.12 -1.80
N ALA A 310 8.38 18.16 -1.20
CA ALA A 310 8.00 19.38 -1.90
C ALA A 310 9.23 20.02 -2.57
N ARG A 311 10.37 20.12 -1.85
CA ARG A 311 11.64 20.61 -2.39
C ARG A 311 12.10 19.77 -3.59
N PHE A 312 12.10 18.46 -3.47
CA PHE A 312 12.50 17.56 -4.56
C PHE A 312 11.64 17.75 -5.81
N TYR A 313 10.31 17.76 -5.65
CA TYR A 313 9.40 17.90 -6.77
C TYR A 313 9.45 19.30 -7.41
N GLU A 314 9.62 20.36 -6.63
CA GLU A 314 9.80 21.72 -7.14
C GLU A 314 11.05 21.82 -8.03
N GLU A 315 12.19 21.27 -7.60
CA GLU A 315 13.43 21.21 -8.38
C GLU A 315 13.27 20.42 -9.69
N LYS A 316 12.40 19.40 -9.70
CA LYS A 316 12.06 18.62 -10.90
C LYS A 316 10.93 19.24 -11.74
N GLY A 317 10.38 20.38 -11.33
CA GLY A 317 9.30 21.07 -12.05
C GLY A 317 7.93 20.38 -11.93
N VAL A 318 7.76 19.48 -10.98
CA VAL A 318 6.50 18.75 -10.72
C VAL A 318 5.66 19.53 -9.72
N ARG A 319 4.38 19.71 -10.04
CA ARG A 319 3.41 20.42 -9.17
C ARG A 319 2.14 19.58 -9.03
N PRO A 320 1.41 19.73 -7.90
CA PRO A 320 0.08 19.16 -7.79
C PRO A 320 -0.81 19.62 -8.93
N ALA A 321 -1.65 18.73 -9.47
CA ALA A 321 -2.68 19.11 -10.41
C ALA A 321 -3.64 20.12 -9.73
N SER A 322 -3.96 21.21 -10.42
CA SER A 322 -4.86 22.27 -9.96
C SER A 322 -6.33 21.79 -9.90
#